data_b5ab64decbc3fbb2d821e356f667a667
#
_entry.id   b5ab64decbc3fbb2d821e356f667a667
#
_cell.length_a   1.000
_cell.length_b   1.000
_cell.length_c   1.000
_cell.angle_alpha   90.00
_cell.angle_beta   90.00
_cell.angle_gamma   90.00
#
_symmetry.space_group_name_H-M   'P 1'
#
loop_
_entity.id
_entity.type
_entity.pdbx_description
1 polymer ?
#
loop_
_entity_poly.entity_id
_entity_poly.type
_entity_poly.pdbx_seq_one_letter_code
_entity_poly.pdbx_strand_id
1 'polypeptide(L)'
;MTRKRTGVPWMPAPEFARTLSGLTVNLLVRSVAASLPFYTDVLGLNLLYCDEDFAALEGPGRWHMMLHADHTLDHSPMEIARLADLGKRGTGAEIRILGIDPDEVEARARARGFTVNVPAATFPHGWRECRLEDANGYMFAVGVLPN
;
A
#
# COMPACT_ATOMS: atom_id res chain seq x y z
N MET A 1 25.48 2.14 -0.41
CA MET A 1 24.69 3.39 -0.40
C MET A 1 23.94 3.55 0.91
N THR A 2 23.98 4.74 1.48
CA THR A 2 23.43 4.99 2.82
C THR A 2 21.99 5.47 2.71
N ARG A 3 21.10 4.85 3.44
CA ARG A 3 19.68 5.21 3.50
C ARG A 3 19.51 6.59 4.16
N LYS A 4 18.79 7.49 3.51
CA LYS A 4 18.50 8.84 4.03
C LYS A 4 17.28 8.78 4.93
N ARG A 5 17.46 8.73 6.24
CA ARG A 5 16.38 8.81 7.20
C ARG A 5 16.37 10.16 7.91
N THR A 6 15.17 10.61 8.27
CA THR A 6 14.97 11.84 9.05
C THR A 6 14.90 11.57 10.56
N GLY A 7 14.64 10.33 10.97
CA GLY A 7 14.44 9.95 12.36
C GLY A 7 15.08 8.63 12.77
N VAL A 8 14.89 8.28 14.04
CA VAL A 8 15.31 6.99 14.61
C VAL A 8 14.24 5.95 14.33
N PRO A 9 14.57 4.79 13.74
CA PRO A 9 13.59 3.73 13.50
C PRO A 9 13.12 3.10 14.83
N TRP A 10 11.91 2.57 14.84
CA TRP A 10 11.34 1.87 16.02
C TRP A 10 12.17 0.66 16.44
N MET A 11 12.79 -0.02 15.47
CA MET A 11 13.70 -1.13 15.67
C MET A 11 14.80 -1.12 14.61
N PRO A 12 15.94 -1.80 14.84
CA PRO A 12 16.96 -1.96 13.81
C PRO A 12 16.43 -2.65 12.55
N ALA A 13 16.83 -2.18 11.38
CA ALA A 13 16.37 -2.75 10.10
C ALA A 13 16.61 -4.28 9.97
N PRO A 14 17.75 -4.85 10.43
CA PRO A 14 17.94 -6.30 10.41
C PRO A 14 16.97 -7.07 11.32
N GLU A 15 16.50 -6.45 12.39
CA GLU A 15 15.53 -7.04 13.31
C GLU A 15 14.14 -7.08 12.64
N PHE A 16 13.70 -5.98 12.06
CA PHE A 16 12.46 -5.93 11.28
C PHE A 16 12.50 -6.92 10.10
N ALA A 17 13.60 -6.99 9.37
CA ALA A 17 13.75 -7.90 8.23
C ALA A 17 13.52 -9.37 8.61
N ARG A 18 13.86 -9.77 9.83
CA ARG A 18 13.62 -11.14 10.32
C ARG A 18 12.15 -11.44 10.62
N THR A 19 11.30 -10.43 10.73
CA THR A 19 9.85 -10.62 10.90
C THR A 19 9.14 -10.88 9.58
N LEU A 20 9.78 -10.61 8.45
CA LEU A 20 9.21 -10.76 7.12
C LEU A 20 9.41 -12.17 6.59
N SER A 21 8.41 -12.69 5.89
CA SER A 21 8.49 -13.99 5.23
C SER A 21 7.61 -14.01 3.97
N GLY A 22 7.93 -14.88 3.03
CA GLY A 22 7.20 -15.02 1.78
C GLY A 22 7.28 -13.76 0.91
N LEU A 23 6.18 -13.48 0.22
CA LEU A 23 6.06 -12.28 -0.59
C LEU A 23 5.75 -11.07 0.30
N THR A 24 6.55 -10.04 0.20
CA THR A 24 6.29 -8.73 0.81
C THR A 24 6.19 -7.66 -0.28
N VAL A 25 5.33 -6.68 -0.06
CA VAL A 25 5.18 -5.53 -0.96
C VAL A 25 5.80 -4.31 -0.32
N ASN A 26 6.70 -3.64 -1.03
CA ASN A 26 7.29 -2.38 -0.62
C ASN A 26 6.96 -1.31 -1.65
N LEU A 27 6.19 -0.31 -1.26
CA LEU A 27 5.77 0.77 -2.13
C LEU A 27 6.53 2.06 -1.81
N LEU A 28 7.05 2.69 -2.85
CA LEU A 28 7.63 4.02 -2.75
C LEU A 28 6.51 5.05 -2.82
N VAL A 29 6.42 5.91 -1.83
CA VAL A 29 5.37 6.92 -1.72
C VAL A 29 5.97 8.32 -1.60
N ARG A 30 5.24 9.31 -2.12
CA ARG A 30 5.66 10.71 -2.00
C ARG A 30 5.66 11.19 -0.55
N SER A 31 4.67 10.74 0.22
CA SER A 31 4.50 11.05 1.64
C SER A 31 3.84 9.88 2.34
N VAL A 32 4.47 9.37 3.40
CA VAL A 32 3.88 8.31 4.23
C VAL A 32 2.59 8.81 4.86
N ALA A 33 2.60 10.00 5.47
CA ALA A 33 1.43 10.56 6.14
C ALA A 33 0.22 10.75 5.20
N ALA A 34 0.46 11.21 3.96
CA ALA A 34 -0.61 11.38 2.97
C ALA A 34 -1.13 10.05 2.40
N SER A 35 -0.27 9.02 2.35
CA SER A 35 -0.63 7.71 1.80
C SER A 35 -1.34 6.81 2.82
N LEU A 36 -0.97 6.91 4.08
CA LEU A 36 -1.37 5.99 5.15
C LEU A 36 -2.89 5.82 5.30
N PRO A 37 -3.74 6.86 5.23
CA PRO A 37 -5.20 6.72 5.38
C PRO A 37 -5.84 5.74 4.39
N PHE A 38 -5.30 5.58 3.19
CA PHE A 38 -5.79 4.57 2.26
C PHE A 38 -5.63 3.15 2.81
N TYR A 39 -4.48 2.87 3.41
CA TYR A 39 -4.16 1.54 3.93
C TYR A 39 -4.85 1.23 5.25
N THR A 40 -4.89 2.19 6.17
CA THR A 40 -5.48 1.99 7.50
C THR A 40 -7.00 2.17 7.51
N ASP A 41 -7.50 3.23 6.87
CA ASP A 41 -8.89 3.64 7.03
C ASP A 41 -9.78 3.10 5.89
N VAL A 42 -9.22 2.89 4.69
CA VAL A 42 -9.97 2.33 3.56
C VAL A 42 -9.81 0.82 3.52
N LEU A 43 -8.58 0.29 3.42
CA LEU A 43 -8.32 -1.15 3.38
C LEU A 43 -8.47 -1.83 4.74
N GLY A 44 -8.36 -1.08 5.84
CA GLY A 44 -8.47 -1.61 7.19
C GLY A 44 -7.27 -2.45 7.63
N LEU A 45 -6.08 -2.20 7.06
CA LEU A 45 -4.86 -2.89 7.44
C LEU A 45 -4.39 -2.45 8.83
N ASN A 46 -3.79 -3.38 9.55
CA ASN A 46 -3.22 -3.11 10.87
C ASN A 46 -1.91 -2.34 10.75
N LEU A 47 -1.85 -1.15 11.35
CA LEU A 47 -0.63 -0.36 11.40
C LEU A 47 0.28 -0.87 12.50
N LEU A 48 1.45 -1.41 12.14
CA LEU A 48 2.47 -1.85 13.08
C LEU A 48 3.36 -0.69 13.52
N TYR A 49 3.71 0.19 12.57
CA TYR A 49 4.55 1.36 12.81
C TYR A 49 4.43 2.38 11.69
N CYS A 50 4.59 3.67 12.01
CA CYS A 50 4.83 4.71 11.03
C CYS A 50 5.66 5.87 11.59
N ASP A 51 6.42 6.48 10.70
CA ASP A 51 7.06 7.78 10.85
C ASP A 51 7.04 8.51 9.49
N GLU A 52 7.77 9.60 9.36
CA GLU A 52 7.86 10.35 8.09
C GLU A 52 8.54 9.55 6.97
N ASP A 53 9.39 8.62 7.33
CA ASP A 53 10.23 7.86 6.41
C ASP A 53 9.60 6.54 5.96
N PHE A 54 8.81 5.91 6.84
CA PHE A 54 8.46 4.50 6.70
C PHE A 54 7.15 4.16 7.41
N ALA A 55 6.38 3.23 6.84
CA ALA A 55 5.30 2.56 7.53
C ALA A 55 5.38 1.04 7.31
N ALA A 56 5.07 0.29 8.36
CA ALA A 56 4.89 -1.16 8.31
C ALA A 56 3.43 -1.50 8.60
N LEU A 57 2.84 -2.31 7.75
CA LEU A 57 1.42 -2.69 7.78
C LEU A 57 1.29 -4.21 7.74
N GLU A 58 0.27 -4.72 8.42
CA GLU A 58 -0.09 -6.14 8.41
C GLU A 58 -1.52 -6.31 7.90
N GLY A 59 -1.73 -7.24 6.99
CA GLY A 59 -3.04 -7.57 6.44
C GLY A 59 -3.60 -8.90 6.96
N PRO A 60 -4.81 -9.27 6.50
CA PRO A 60 -5.42 -10.57 6.83
C PRO A 60 -4.47 -11.72 6.51
N GLY A 61 -4.38 -12.72 7.43
CA GLY A 61 -3.41 -13.81 7.26
C GLY A 61 -1.97 -13.44 7.60
N ARG A 62 -1.76 -12.25 8.20
CA ARG A 62 -0.47 -11.77 8.73
C ARG A 62 0.63 -11.57 7.68
N TRP A 63 0.26 -11.28 6.45
CA TRP A 63 1.22 -10.79 5.45
C TRP A 63 1.57 -9.33 5.71
N HIS A 64 2.78 -8.94 5.30
CA HIS A 64 3.29 -7.60 5.54
C HIS A 64 3.46 -6.81 4.25
N MET A 65 3.25 -5.50 4.36
CA MET A 65 3.66 -4.53 3.36
C MET A 65 4.29 -3.31 4.01
N MET A 66 5.03 -2.57 3.21
CA MET A 66 5.78 -1.40 3.63
C MET A 66 5.49 -0.22 2.72
N LEU A 67 5.49 0.97 3.31
CA LEU A 67 5.57 2.22 2.60
C LEU A 67 6.92 2.86 2.92
N HIS A 68 7.64 3.31 1.90
CA HIS A 68 8.86 4.09 2.06
C HIS A 68 8.71 5.43 1.36
N ALA A 69 8.96 6.51 2.08
CA ALA A 69 9.05 7.82 1.45
C ALA A 69 10.21 7.87 0.45
N ASP A 70 10.01 8.51 -0.68
CA ASP A 70 10.98 8.55 -1.79
C ASP A 70 12.39 8.95 -1.35
N HIS A 71 12.49 9.90 -0.42
CA HIS A 71 13.77 10.41 0.07
C HIS A 71 14.58 9.42 0.89
N THR A 72 13.95 8.32 1.38
CA THR A 72 14.62 7.36 2.26
C THR A 72 15.41 6.30 1.51
N LEU A 73 15.11 6.07 0.24
CA LEU A 73 15.78 5.06 -0.56
C LEU A 73 16.93 5.66 -1.34
N ASP A 74 18.00 4.93 -1.38
CA ASP A 74 19.24 5.33 -2.01
C ASP A 74 19.22 4.89 -3.48
N HIS A 75 18.44 5.62 -4.26
CA HIS A 75 18.36 5.45 -5.71
C HIS A 75 19.35 6.38 -6.42
N SER A 76 19.70 6.04 -7.65
CA SER A 76 20.41 6.96 -8.52
C SER A 76 19.58 8.23 -8.77
N PRO A 77 20.19 9.39 -9.02
CA PRO A 77 19.45 10.62 -9.35
C PRO A 77 18.45 10.43 -10.49
N MET A 78 18.78 9.58 -11.46
CA MET A 78 17.88 9.27 -12.58
C MET A 78 16.65 8.49 -12.15
N GLU A 79 16.78 7.54 -11.22
CA GLU A 79 15.64 6.78 -10.68
C GLU A 79 14.74 7.66 -9.82
N ILE A 80 15.32 8.54 -9.01
CA ILE A 80 14.57 9.54 -8.22
C ILE A 80 13.79 10.47 -9.16
N ALA A 81 14.40 10.96 -10.24
CA ALA A 81 13.73 11.79 -11.23
C ALA A 81 12.57 11.05 -11.90
N ARG A 82 12.75 9.79 -12.29
CA ARG A 82 11.67 8.96 -12.86
C ARG A 82 10.51 8.79 -11.89
N LEU A 83 10.77 8.55 -10.61
CA LEU A 83 9.71 8.46 -9.59
C LEU A 83 8.94 9.77 -9.45
N ALA A 84 9.63 10.90 -9.48
CA ALA A 84 9.00 12.22 -9.39
C ALA A 84 8.05 12.48 -10.56
N ASP A 85 8.43 12.06 -11.76
CA ASP A 85 7.68 12.27 -13.01
C ASP A 85 6.50 11.30 -13.17
N LEU A 86 6.47 10.19 -12.42
CA LEU A 86 5.38 9.23 -12.50
C LEU A 86 4.11 9.81 -11.84
N GLY A 87 3.10 10.12 -12.65
CA GLY A 87 1.79 10.52 -12.17
C GLY A 87 1.10 9.40 -11.39
N LYS A 88 0.98 8.22 -12.02
CA LYS A 88 0.40 6.99 -11.45
C LYS A 88 1.47 5.90 -11.40
N ARG A 89 1.96 5.61 -10.20
CA ARG A 89 3.10 4.70 -10.00
C ARG A 89 2.78 3.23 -10.21
N GLY A 90 1.51 2.86 -10.03
CA GLY A 90 1.06 1.47 -10.14
C GLY A 90 0.60 1.04 -11.53
N THR A 91 0.73 1.88 -12.55
CA THR A 91 0.29 1.55 -13.91
C THR A 91 0.97 0.27 -14.42
N GLY A 92 0.15 -0.73 -14.75
CA GLY A 92 0.63 -2.04 -15.22
C GLY A 92 0.82 -3.09 -14.13
N ALA A 93 0.56 -2.76 -12.86
CA ALA A 93 0.55 -3.70 -11.75
C ALA A 93 -0.77 -3.60 -10.96
N GLU A 94 -1.26 -4.73 -10.46
CA GLU A 94 -2.43 -4.79 -9.59
C GLU A 94 -2.08 -5.62 -8.36
N ILE A 95 -2.27 -5.06 -7.17
CA ILE A 95 -2.09 -5.76 -5.90
C ILE A 95 -3.44 -6.30 -5.46
N ARG A 96 -3.56 -7.62 -5.39
CA ARG A 96 -4.79 -8.28 -4.99
C ARG A 96 -4.76 -8.62 -3.51
N ILE A 97 -5.77 -8.14 -2.76
CA ILE A 97 -5.95 -8.43 -1.34
C ILE A 97 -7.27 -9.17 -1.18
N LEU A 98 -7.18 -10.43 -0.78
CA LEU A 98 -8.32 -11.29 -0.58
C LEU A 98 -8.62 -11.42 0.91
N GLY A 99 -9.92 -11.51 1.25
CA GLY A 99 -10.37 -11.62 2.64
C GLY A 99 -10.79 -10.29 3.28
N ILE A 100 -10.94 -9.23 2.48
CA ILE A 100 -11.49 -7.94 2.93
C ILE A 100 -12.77 -7.68 2.14
N ASP A 101 -13.83 -7.26 2.82
CA ASP A 101 -15.13 -6.97 2.21
C ASP A 101 -15.03 -5.79 1.23
N PRO A 102 -15.24 -6.01 -0.08
CA PRO A 102 -15.11 -4.98 -1.09
C PRO A 102 -16.20 -3.90 -1.01
N ASP A 103 -17.39 -4.21 -0.51
CA ASP A 103 -18.47 -3.22 -0.35
C ASP A 103 -18.13 -2.20 0.73
N GLU A 104 -17.60 -2.66 1.86
CA GLU A 104 -17.12 -1.77 2.92
C GLU A 104 -15.93 -0.92 2.46
N VAL A 105 -14.98 -1.53 1.75
CA VAL A 105 -13.81 -0.82 1.21
C VAL A 105 -14.24 0.25 0.22
N GLU A 106 -15.14 -0.06 -0.70
CA GLU A 106 -15.68 0.92 -1.65
C GLU A 106 -16.36 2.09 -0.92
N ALA A 107 -17.20 1.81 0.07
CA ALA A 107 -17.89 2.84 0.84
C ALA A 107 -16.89 3.77 1.56
N ARG A 108 -15.88 3.20 2.21
CA ARG A 108 -14.83 3.97 2.89
C ARG A 108 -13.98 4.77 1.91
N ALA A 109 -13.63 4.20 0.75
CA ALA A 109 -12.87 4.90 -0.29
C ALA A 109 -13.61 6.13 -0.81
N ARG A 110 -14.89 5.97 -1.15
CA ARG A 110 -15.74 7.08 -1.63
C ARG A 110 -15.91 8.17 -0.58
N ALA A 111 -16.15 7.79 0.69
CA ALA A 111 -16.30 8.74 1.79
C ALA A 111 -15.04 9.59 2.02
N ARG A 112 -13.85 9.07 1.66
CA ARG A 112 -12.56 9.75 1.82
C ARG A 112 -12.00 10.33 0.52
N GLY A 113 -12.75 10.27 -0.58
CA GLY A 113 -12.36 10.85 -1.86
C GLY A 113 -11.29 10.09 -2.63
N PHE A 114 -11.07 8.81 -2.31
CA PHE A 114 -10.19 7.95 -3.11
C PHE A 114 -10.89 7.45 -4.37
N THR A 115 -10.09 7.20 -5.42
CA THR A 115 -10.58 6.73 -6.70
C THR A 115 -11.03 5.27 -6.63
N VAL A 116 -12.29 5.00 -6.96
CA VAL A 116 -12.82 3.67 -7.21
C VAL A 116 -12.91 3.46 -8.71
N ASN A 117 -12.01 2.65 -9.27
CA ASN A 117 -11.94 2.37 -10.70
C ASN A 117 -13.06 1.43 -11.16
N VAL A 118 -13.35 0.43 -10.32
CA VAL A 118 -14.41 -0.56 -10.57
C VAL A 118 -15.19 -0.77 -9.27
N PRO A 119 -16.48 -0.46 -9.25
CA PRO A 119 -17.34 -0.71 -8.09
C PRO A 119 -17.39 -2.19 -7.71
N ALA A 120 -17.76 -2.46 -6.45
CA ALA A 120 -17.89 -3.82 -5.93
C ALA A 120 -18.94 -4.61 -6.71
N ALA A 121 -18.52 -5.71 -7.30
CA ALA A 121 -19.36 -6.62 -8.08
C ALA A 121 -18.83 -8.05 -8.00
N THR A 122 -19.69 -9.03 -8.26
CA THR A 122 -19.27 -10.41 -8.48
C THR A 122 -18.88 -10.60 -9.94
N PHE A 123 -17.66 -11.07 -10.16
CA PHE A 123 -17.10 -11.27 -11.49
C PHE A 123 -17.19 -12.73 -11.95
N PRO A 124 -17.02 -13.01 -13.26
CA PRO A 124 -17.11 -14.37 -13.79
C PRO A 124 -16.15 -15.39 -13.18
N HIS A 125 -15.01 -14.93 -12.64
CA HIS A 125 -14.06 -15.78 -11.91
C HIS A 125 -14.53 -16.18 -10.51
N GLY A 126 -15.71 -15.73 -10.05
CA GLY A 126 -16.35 -16.12 -8.81
C GLY A 126 -16.09 -15.21 -7.61
N TRP A 127 -15.12 -14.30 -7.66
CA TRP A 127 -14.87 -13.34 -6.59
C TRP A 127 -15.80 -12.14 -6.67
N ARG A 128 -16.26 -11.66 -5.50
CA ARG A 128 -16.81 -10.31 -5.36
C ARG A 128 -15.66 -9.39 -5.00
N GLU A 129 -15.40 -8.40 -5.84
CA GLU A 129 -14.27 -7.49 -5.67
C GLU A 129 -14.58 -6.07 -6.14
N CYS A 130 -13.83 -5.10 -5.63
CA CYS A 130 -13.74 -3.75 -6.16
C CYS A 130 -12.29 -3.42 -6.52
N ARG A 131 -12.10 -2.43 -7.40
CA ARG A 131 -10.77 -1.94 -7.79
C ARG A 131 -10.65 -0.47 -7.50
N LEU A 132 -9.54 -0.08 -6.89
CA LEU A 132 -9.31 1.28 -6.42
C LEU A 132 -7.82 1.64 -6.46
N GLU A 133 -7.55 2.93 -6.34
CA GLU A 133 -6.19 3.48 -6.35
C GLU A 133 -5.90 4.21 -5.04
N ASP A 134 -4.65 4.10 -4.58
CA ASP A 134 -4.13 4.93 -3.51
C ASP A 134 -3.73 6.34 -4.00
N ALA A 135 -3.25 7.19 -3.09
CA ALA A 135 -2.83 8.56 -3.38
C ALA A 135 -1.65 8.66 -4.38
N ASN A 136 -0.90 7.58 -4.60
CA ASN A 136 0.24 7.52 -5.52
C ASN A 136 -0.11 6.86 -6.86
N GLY A 137 -1.34 6.36 -7.02
CA GLY A 137 -1.80 5.63 -8.20
C GLY A 137 -1.42 4.16 -8.20
N TYR A 138 -1.10 3.56 -7.05
CA TYR A 138 -0.99 2.12 -6.92
C TYR A 138 -2.38 1.49 -6.96
N MET A 139 -2.52 0.43 -7.75
CA MET A 139 -3.80 -0.20 -8.04
C MET A 139 -4.02 -1.43 -7.16
N PHE A 140 -5.20 -1.51 -6.56
CA PHE A 140 -5.61 -2.60 -5.69
C PHE A 140 -6.91 -3.23 -6.19
N ALA A 141 -6.97 -4.57 -6.15
CA ALA A 141 -8.22 -5.31 -6.23
C ALA A 141 -8.47 -5.96 -4.86
N VAL A 142 -9.59 -5.65 -4.25
CA VAL A 142 -9.95 -6.13 -2.93
C VAL A 142 -11.21 -6.98 -3.04
N GLY A 143 -11.22 -8.16 -2.41
CA GLY A 143 -12.36 -9.04 -2.57
C GLY A 143 -12.46 -10.22 -1.63
N VAL A 144 -13.59 -10.88 -1.73
CA VAL A 144 -13.94 -12.10 -1.01
C VAL A 144 -14.59 -13.11 -1.94
N LEU A 145 -14.51 -14.39 -1.58
CA LEU A 145 -15.42 -15.40 -2.17
C LEU A 145 -16.81 -15.19 -1.56
N PRO A 146 -17.85 -15.01 -2.37
CA PRO A 146 -19.22 -14.99 -1.87
C PRO A 146 -19.57 -16.34 -1.24
N ASN A 147 -20.34 -16.31 -0.16
CA ASN A 147 -20.90 -17.53 0.45
C ASN A 147 -21.98 -18.12 -0.46
#